data_35c5a0c88d82d341c3a088fee2ff6abc
#
_entry.id   35c5a0c88d82d341c3a088fee2ff6abc
#
_cell.length_a   1.000
_cell.length_b   1.000
_cell.length_c   1.000
_cell.angle_alpha   90.00
_cell.angle_beta   90.00
_cell.angle_gamma   90.00
#
_symmetry.space_group_name_H-M   'P 1'
#
loop_
_entity.id
_entity.type
_entity.pdbx_description
1 polymer ?
#
loop_
_entity_poly.entity_id
_entity_poly.type
_entity_poly.pdbx_seq_one_letter_code
_entity_poly.pdbx_strand_id
1 'polypeptide(L)'
;HHEIFFSDNDIVDYFDRIIDIYDEPFADPSQLPTLLVCEYAKKYATVVLSGDGGDELFGGYDRYISANRSLNFKSNLKINLLKLSEIFPDKVQNIIGKIFLINDFARKSKVYIDFHQEKNPEQIYPLYLAQFVNYRESIKDSIFVSIADFDKLTSLTENNFEKFMYLDTTNYLPESVLAKADR
;
A
#
# COMPACT_ATOMS: atom_id res chain seq x y z
N HIS A 1 4.19 21.26 -23.68
CA HIS A 1 4.74 20.59 -22.52
C HIS A 1 5.07 21.63 -21.45
N HIS A 2 4.61 21.38 -20.22
CA HIS A 2 4.91 22.23 -19.06
C HIS A 2 5.56 21.36 -17.99
N GLU A 3 6.64 21.85 -17.42
CA GLU A 3 7.35 21.19 -16.33
C GLU A 3 7.24 22.04 -15.08
N ILE A 4 7.00 21.38 -13.95
CA ILE A 4 6.92 22.01 -12.65
C ILE A 4 7.93 21.32 -11.74
N PHE A 5 8.76 22.11 -11.08
CA PHE A 5 9.74 21.64 -10.13
C PHE A 5 9.32 22.08 -8.73
N PHE A 6 9.33 21.16 -7.80
CA PHE A 6 9.01 21.41 -6.39
C PHE A 6 10.29 21.34 -5.56
N SER A 7 10.39 22.22 -4.59
CA SER A 7 11.46 22.26 -3.60
C SER A 7 10.96 21.75 -2.25
N ASP A 8 11.88 21.46 -1.33
CA ASP A 8 11.53 21.08 0.04
C ASP A 8 10.76 22.21 0.76
N ASN A 9 10.97 23.47 0.40
CA ASN A 9 10.23 24.60 0.97
C ASN A 9 8.76 24.59 0.54
N ASP A 10 8.48 24.21 -0.69
CA ASP A 10 7.09 24.08 -1.18
C ASP A 10 6.31 23.06 -0.34
N ILE A 11 6.97 21.97 0.08
CA ILE A 11 6.35 20.94 0.93
C ILE A 11 5.91 21.55 2.27
N VAL A 12 6.76 22.36 2.89
CA VAL A 12 6.46 22.99 4.19
C VAL A 12 5.32 24.00 4.05
N ASP A 13 5.36 24.84 3.00
CA ASP A 13 4.37 25.90 2.77
C ASP A 13 2.96 25.34 2.45
N TYR A 14 2.90 24.14 1.84
CA TYR A 14 1.64 23.51 1.50
C TYR A 14 1.11 22.54 2.56
N PHE A 15 1.88 22.25 3.61
CA PHE A 15 1.48 21.25 4.61
C PHE A 15 0.19 21.62 5.33
N ASP A 16 0.05 22.85 5.76
CA ASP A 16 -1.19 23.33 6.44
C ASP A 16 -2.39 23.29 5.49
N ARG A 17 -2.19 23.58 4.21
CA ARG A 17 -3.24 23.53 3.20
C ARG A 17 -3.74 22.11 2.93
N ILE A 18 -2.87 21.10 3.02
CA ILE A 18 -3.27 19.70 2.90
C ILE A 18 -4.27 19.35 4.01
N ILE A 19 -3.99 19.80 5.23
CA ILE A 19 -4.87 19.56 6.38
C ILE A 19 -6.24 20.21 6.17
N ASP A 20 -6.29 21.40 5.60
CA ASP A 20 -7.54 22.13 5.33
C ASP A 20 -8.35 21.52 4.17
N ILE A 21 -7.68 20.89 3.20
CA ILE A 21 -8.32 20.31 2.01
C ILE A 21 -8.92 18.93 2.33
N TYR A 22 -8.17 18.10 3.08
CA TYR A 22 -8.64 16.78 3.47
C TYR A 22 -9.20 16.83 4.89
N ASP A 23 -10.49 16.53 5.05
CA ASP A 23 -11.21 16.62 6.33
C ASP A 23 -10.68 15.63 7.39
N GLU A 24 -9.88 14.66 7.00
CA GLU A 24 -9.30 13.62 7.86
C GLU A 24 -7.84 13.36 7.50
N PRO A 25 -7.04 12.76 8.41
CA PRO A 25 -5.69 12.34 8.10
C PRO A 25 -5.67 11.35 6.94
N PHE A 26 -5.01 11.75 5.86
CA PHE A 26 -4.92 10.97 4.63
C PHE A 26 -3.47 10.56 4.37
N ALA A 27 -3.17 9.26 4.41
CA ALA A 27 -1.81 8.73 4.43
C ALA A 27 -1.25 8.42 3.03
N ASP A 28 -1.55 9.22 2.02
CA ASP A 28 -0.97 9.08 0.68
C ASP A 28 0.10 10.16 0.44
N PRO A 29 1.38 9.80 0.26
CA PRO A 29 2.44 10.78 0.01
C PRO A 29 2.28 11.55 -1.31
N SER A 30 1.43 11.09 -2.22
CA SER A 30 1.17 11.76 -3.49
C SER A 30 0.14 12.90 -3.40
N GLN A 31 -0.48 13.15 -2.22
CA GLN A 31 -1.42 14.27 -2.03
C GLN A 31 -0.80 15.60 -2.44
N LEU A 32 0.40 15.88 -1.94
CA LEU A 32 1.06 17.15 -2.22
C LEU A 32 1.40 17.32 -3.71
N PRO A 33 2.07 16.39 -4.39
CA PRO A 33 2.26 16.49 -5.83
C PRO A 33 0.95 16.66 -6.61
N THR A 34 -0.11 15.96 -6.22
CA THR A 34 -1.42 16.08 -6.87
C THR A 34 -2.00 17.48 -6.71
N LEU A 35 -1.98 18.03 -5.50
CA LEU A 35 -2.46 19.38 -5.22
C LEU A 35 -1.73 20.42 -6.08
N LEU A 36 -0.40 20.36 -6.11
CA LEU A 36 0.43 21.30 -6.87
C LEU A 36 0.18 21.19 -8.38
N VAL A 37 0.02 19.98 -8.91
CA VAL A 37 -0.33 19.76 -10.32
C VAL A 37 -1.72 20.33 -10.62
N CYS A 38 -2.71 20.10 -9.75
CA CYS A 38 -4.07 20.62 -9.92
C CYS A 38 -4.09 22.16 -9.90
N GLU A 39 -3.40 22.79 -8.96
CA GLU A 39 -3.28 24.26 -8.91
C GLU A 39 -2.62 24.85 -10.15
N TYR A 40 -1.60 24.20 -10.63
CA TYR A 40 -0.95 24.65 -11.86
C TYR A 40 -1.88 24.48 -13.07
N ALA A 41 -2.49 23.31 -13.21
CA ALA A 41 -3.38 23.00 -14.32
C ALA A 41 -4.59 23.94 -14.38
N LYS A 42 -5.14 24.34 -13.23
CA LYS A 42 -6.28 25.27 -13.09
C LYS A 42 -6.03 26.61 -13.77
N LYS A 43 -4.77 27.02 -13.97
CA LYS A 43 -4.42 28.25 -14.68
C LYS A 43 -4.70 28.16 -16.19
N TYR A 44 -4.80 26.97 -16.74
CA TYR A 44 -4.89 26.70 -18.16
C TYR A 44 -6.14 25.96 -18.58
N ALA A 45 -6.73 25.16 -17.68
CA ALA A 45 -7.86 24.28 -17.99
C ALA A 45 -8.83 24.16 -16.81
N THR A 46 -10.12 24.02 -17.13
CA THR A 46 -11.16 23.73 -16.13
C THR A 46 -11.21 22.25 -15.80
N VAL A 47 -10.87 21.40 -16.77
CA VAL A 47 -10.87 19.94 -16.65
C VAL A 47 -9.57 19.40 -17.24
N VAL A 48 -8.97 18.45 -16.56
CA VAL A 48 -7.79 17.72 -17.01
C VAL A 48 -8.04 16.22 -16.93
N LEU A 49 -7.37 15.45 -17.78
CA LEU A 49 -7.37 14.00 -17.70
C LEU A 49 -6.08 13.53 -17.03
N SER A 50 -6.20 12.57 -16.12
CA SER A 50 -5.07 11.94 -15.45
C SER A 50 -4.99 10.45 -15.79
N GLY A 51 -3.95 9.78 -15.30
CA GLY A 51 -3.77 8.34 -15.40
C GLY A 51 -4.33 7.56 -14.21
N ASP A 52 -5.03 8.22 -13.29
CA ASP A 52 -5.58 7.60 -12.08
C ASP A 52 -6.56 6.47 -12.44
N GLY A 53 -6.47 5.35 -11.73
CA GLY A 53 -7.24 4.15 -12.03
C GLY A 53 -6.61 3.21 -13.06
N GLY A 54 -5.53 3.65 -13.74
CA GLY A 54 -4.85 2.80 -14.73
C GLY A 54 -4.24 1.55 -14.13
N ASP A 55 -3.59 1.67 -12.99
CA ASP A 55 -2.95 0.54 -12.32
C ASP A 55 -3.97 -0.47 -11.77
N GLU A 56 -5.08 0.01 -11.22
CA GLU A 56 -6.16 -0.80 -10.69
C GLU A 56 -6.89 -1.57 -11.79
N LEU A 57 -7.16 -0.91 -12.91
CA LEU A 57 -7.93 -1.49 -14.01
C LEU A 57 -7.11 -2.39 -14.92
N PHE A 58 -5.82 -2.13 -15.07
CA PHE A 58 -4.93 -2.84 -16.00
C PHE A 58 -3.83 -3.65 -15.30
N GLY A 59 -3.84 -3.72 -13.97
CA GLY A 59 -2.93 -4.54 -13.20
C GLY A 59 -1.48 -4.03 -13.16
N GLY A 60 -1.29 -2.70 -13.09
CA GLY A 60 0.02 -2.07 -13.13
C GLY A 60 0.85 -2.24 -11.84
N TYR A 61 0.23 -2.57 -10.71
CA TYR A 61 0.96 -2.70 -9.45
C TYR A 61 1.75 -4.01 -9.32
N ASP A 62 3.03 -3.90 -9.00
CA ASP A 62 3.90 -5.04 -8.64
C ASP A 62 3.37 -5.84 -7.44
N ARG A 63 2.55 -5.21 -6.58
CA ARG A 63 1.93 -5.89 -5.44
C ARG A 63 1.03 -7.05 -5.85
N TYR A 64 0.35 -6.99 -6.98
CA TYR A 64 -0.48 -8.09 -7.48
C TYR A 64 0.34 -9.34 -7.81
N ILE A 65 1.48 -9.13 -8.46
CA ILE A 65 2.43 -10.20 -8.76
C ILE A 65 3.01 -10.78 -7.47
N SER A 66 3.40 -9.91 -6.55
CA SER A 66 3.98 -10.30 -5.26
C SER A 66 2.98 -11.08 -4.40
N ALA A 67 1.71 -10.64 -4.34
CA ALA A 67 0.64 -11.31 -3.63
C ALA A 67 0.37 -12.71 -4.21
N ASN A 68 0.24 -12.81 -5.52
CA ASN A 68 0.02 -14.08 -6.18
C ASN A 68 1.20 -15.06 -5.96
N ARG A 69 2.44 -14.56 -5.98
CA ARG A 69 3.62 -15.36 -5.63
C ARG A 69 3.60 -15.82 -4.18
N SER A 70 3.20 -14.98 -3.23
CA SER A 70 3.12 -15.32 -1.82
C SER A 70 2.10 -16.42 -1.55
N LEU A 71 0.92 -16.34 -2.18
CA LEU A 71 -0.12 -17.37 -2.09
C LEU A 71 0.35 -18.74 -2.62
N ASN A 72 1.15 -18.73 -3.68
CA ASN A 72 1.68 -19.94 -4.31
C ASN A 72 3.01 -20.41 -3.72
N PHE A 73 3.57 -19.71 -2.74
CA PHE A 73 4.87 -20.04 -2.16
C PHE A 73 4.79 -21.29 -1.28
N LYS A 74 5.55 -22.33 -1.64
CA LYS A 74 5.51 -23.66 -0.98
C LYS A 74 6.66 -23.91 0.00
N SER A 75 7.69 -23.04 0.04
CA SER A 75 8.87 -23.30 0.88
C SER A 75 8.72 -22.73 2.29
N ASN A 76 8.59 -23.60 3.26
CA ASN A 76 8.55 -23.21 4.68
C ASN A 76 9.95 -23.01 5.29
N LEU A 77 11.02 -23.45 4.63
CA LEU A 77 12.38 -23.40 5.20
C LEU A 77 12.85 -21.97 5.46
N LYS A 78 12.69 -21.08 4.50
CA LYS A 78 13.06 -19.67 4.65
C LYS A 78 12.24 -18.98 5.74
N ILE A 79 10.94 -19.23 5.77
CA ILE A 79 10.04 -18.69 6.80
C ILE A 79 10.46 -19.18 8.19
N ASN A 80 10.75 -20.48 8.34
CA ASN A 80 11.17 -21.05 9.62
C ASN A 80 12.52 -20.47 10.09
N LEU A 81 13.47 -20.25 9.18
CA LEU A 81 14.75 -19.59 9.50
C LEU A 81 14.54 -18.13 9.93
N LEU A 82 13.66 -17.40 9.27
CA LEU A 82 13.33 -16.03 9.66
C LEU A 82 12.60 -15.99 11.00
N LYS A 83 11.66 -16.90 11.27
CA LYS A 83 11.03 -17.04 12.59
C LYS A 83 12.03 -17.35 13.70
N LEU A 84 13.03 -18.15 13.41
CA LEU A 84 14.10 -18.43 14.38
C LEU A 84 14.88 -17.13 14.68
N SER A 85 15.02 -16.23 13.73
CA SER A 85 15.69 -14.94 13.97
C SER A 85 14.89 -14.01 14.89
N GLU A 86 13.56 -14.16 14.98
CA GLU A 86 12.70 -13.35 15.86
C GLU A 86 12.94 -13.62 17.35
N ILE A 87 13.62 -14.72 17.71
CA ILE A 87 14.03 -15.01 19.10
C ILE A 87 15.03 -13.94 19.60
N PHE A 88 15.77 -13.29 18.68
CA PHE A 88 16.73 -12.26 19.02
C PHE A 88 16.09 -10.87 19.02
N PRO A 89 16.54 -9.97 19.92
CA PRO A 89 16.10 -8.57 19.89
C PRO A 89 16.37 -7.91 18.52
N ASP A 90 15.52 -6.96 18.12
CA ASP A 90 15.62 -6.26 16.82
C ASP A 90 17.01 -5.67 16.53
N LYS A 91 17.68 -5.16 17.59
CA LYS A 91 19.07 -4.64 17.46
C LYS A 91 20.03 -5.72 16.93
N VAL A 92 19.90 -6.95 17.44
CA VAL A 92 20.74 -8.09 17.04
C VAL A 92 20.36 -8.53 15.63
N GLN A 93 19.07 -8.62 15.32
CA GLN A 93 18.58 -8.94 13.99
C GLN A 93 19.11 -7.95 12.94
N ASN A 94 19.09 -6.66 13.25
CA ASN A 94 19.58 -5.62 12.34
C ASN A 94 21.11 -5.64 12.17
N ILE A 95 21.87 -6.11 13.17
CA ILE A 95 23.32 -6.37 13.01
C ILE A 95 23.54 -7.54 12.02
N ILE A 96 22.78 -8.61 12.16
CA ILE A 96 22.81 -9.74 11.22
C ILE A 96 22.45 -9.25 9.81
N GLY A 97 21.40 -8.43 9.69
CA GLY A 97 20.99 -7.85 8.43
C GLY A 97 22.08 -7.05 7.73
N LYS A 98 22.90 -6.28 8.48
CA LYS A 98 24.02 -5.53 7.91
C LYS A 98 25.08 -6.44 7.26
N ILE A 99 25.32 -7.62 7.83
CA ILE A 99 26.25 -8.61 7.23
C ILE A 99 25.75 -9.06 5.84
N PHE A 100 24.43 -9.15 5.68
CA PHE A 100 23.79 -9.52 4.41
C PHE A 100 23.38 -8.33 3.55
N LEU A 101 23.83 -7.10 3.88
CA LEU A 101 23.46 -5.85 3.21
C LEU A 101 21.95 -5.57 3.18
N ILE A 102 21.21 -6.04 4.19
CA ILE A 102 19.77 -5.83 4.33
C ILE A 102 19.54 -4.80 5.44
N ASN A 103 19.22 -3.58 5.05
CA ASN A 103 18.81 -2.54 6.00
C ASN A 103 17.45 -2.89 6.60
N ASP A 104 17.30 -2.61 7.91
CA ASP A 104 16.06 -2.83 8.68
C ASP A 104 15.56 -4.29 8.58
N PHE A 105 16.49 -5.22 8.82
CA PHE A 105 16.24 -6.66 8.65
C PHE A 105 15.12 -7.16 9.56
N ALA A 106 15.06 -6.69 10.81
CA ALA A 106 14.02 -7.10 11.77
C ALA A 106 12.60 -6.81 11.22
N ARG A 107 12.37 -5.60 10.75
CA ARG A 107 11.09 -5.20 10.16
C ARG A 107 10.78 -5.96 8.86
N LYS A 108 11.77 -6.05 7.96
CA LYS A 108 11.58 -6.73 6.66
C LYS A 108 11.34 -8.22 6.81
N SER A 109 12.00 -8.89 7.78
CA SER A 109 11.77 -10.31 8.05
C SER A 109 10.36 -10.55 8.60
N LYS A 110 9.88 -9.72 9.52
CA LYS A 110 8.52 -9.82 10.07
C LYS A 110 7.47 -9.65 8.95
N VAL A 111 7.58 -8.60 8.14
CA VAL A 111 6.71 -8.39 6.97
C VAL A 111 6.74 -9.60 6.04
N TYR A 112 7.93 -10.12 5.73
CA TYR A 112 8.06 -11.29 4.86
C TYR A 112 7.38 -12.52 5.45
N ILE A 113 7.52 -12.76 6.76
CA ILE A 113 6.88 -13.86 7.46
C ILE A 113 5.35 -13.72 7.37
N ASP A 114 4.82 -12.55 7.73
CA ASP A 114 3.38 -12.28 7.71
C ASP A 114 2.78 -12.56 6.33
N PHE A 115 3.39 -12.02 5.28
CA PHE A 115 2.93 -12.23 3.90
C PHE A 115 2.93 -13.69 3.46
N HIS A 116 3.94 -14.47 3.86
CA HIS A 116 4.08 -15.85 3.38
C HIS A 116 3.41 -16.89 4.26
N GLN A 117 2.98 -16.50 5.45
CA GLN A 117 2.15 -17.36 6.31
C GLN A 117 0.70 -17.37 5.89
N GLU A 118 0.22 -16.22 5.41
CA GLU A 118 -1.15 -16.10 4.93
C GLU A 118 -1.32 -16.86 3.62
N LYS A 119 -2.36 -17.66 3.53
CA LYS A 119 -2.72 -18.44 2.35
C LYS A 119 -4.06 -18.06 1.76
N ASN A 120 -4.77 -17.17 2.45
CA ASN A 120 -6.04 -16.62 2.01
C ASN A 120 -5.80 -15.23 1.39
N PRO A 121 -6.23 -14.99 0.14
CA PRO A 121 -6.14 -13.68 -0.51
C PRO A 121 -6.79 -12.55 0.31
N GLU A 122 -7.88 -12.83 1.00
CA GLU A 122 -8.58 -11.88 1.86
C GLU A 122 -7.71 -11.39 3.03
N GLN A 123 -6.87 -12.25 3.57
CA GLN A 123 -5.95 -11.91 4.67
C GLN A 123 -4.68 -11.24 4.17
N ILE A 124 -4.25 -11.55 2.94
CA ILE A 124 -3.07 -10.93 2.33
C ILE A 124 -3.36 -9.51 1.85
N TYR A 125 -4.55 -9.25 1.30
CA TYR A 125 -4.86 -7.96 0.72
C TYR A 125 -4.67 -6.78 1.68
N PRO A 126 -5.19 -6.81 2.93
CA PRO A 126 -4.97 -5.72 3.89
C PRO A 126 -3.49 -5.48 4.22
N LEU A 127 -2.64 -6.53 4.17
CA LEU A 127 -1.21 -6.38 4.42
C LEU A 127 -0.51 -5.52 3.35
N TYR A 128 -1.00 -5.54 2.11
CA TYR A 128 -0.47 -4.70 1.03
C TYR A 128 -0.90 -3.25 1.13
N LEU A 129 -2.06 -2.98 1.72
CA LEU A 129 -2.56 -1.62 1.93
C LEU A 129 -2.04 -1.00 3.23
N ALA A 130 -1.63 -1.82 4.19
CA ALA A 130 -1.21 -1.34 5.51
C ALA A 130 0.07 -0.51 5.43
N GLN A 131 0.00 0.72 5.92
CA GLN A 131 1.16 1.61 6.07
C GLN A 131 2.04 1.23 7.27
N PHE A 132 1.49 0.49 8.24
CA PHE A 132 2.17 0.08 9.46
C PHE A 132 2.38 -1.43 9.51
N VAL A 133 3.59 -1.86 9.87
CA VAL A 133 3.94 -3.28 9.99
C VAL A 133 3.08 -4.01 11.04
N ASN A 134 2.77 -3.33 12.15
CA ASN A 134 2.00 -3.89 13.25
C ASN A 134 0.57 -3.33 13.31
N TYR A 135 -0.05 -3.06 12.17
CA TYR A 135 -1.37 -2.44 12.14
C TYR A 135 -2.42 -3.27 12.93
N ARG A 136 -2.33 -4.61 12.91
CA ARG A 136 -3.22 -5.49 13.69
C ARG A 136 -3.09 -5.32 15.21
N GLU A 137 -1.88 -4.99 15.70
CA GLU A 137 -1.61 -4.75 17.12
C GLU A 137 -1.97 -3.31 17.52
N SER A 138 -1.90 -2.38 16.58
CA SER A 138 -2.14 -0.96 16.82
C SER A 138 -3.63 -0.61 16.92
N ILE A 139 -4.49 -1.42 16.36
CA ILE A 139 -5.94 -1.20 16.37
C ILE A 139 -6.55 -2.19 17.37
N LYS A 140 -6.76 -1.72 18.60
CA LYS A 140 -7.57 -2.46 19.59
C LYS A 140 -9.00 -2.55 19.07
N ASP A 141 -9.59 -3.73 19.13
CA ASP A 141 -10.96 -3.98 18.68
C ASP A 141 -11.19 -3.64 17.19
N SER A 142 -10.15 -3.88 16.37
CA SER A 142 -10.33 -3.75 14.94
C SER A 142 -11.48 -4.65 14.50
N ILE A 143 -12.62 -4.02 14.28
CA ILE A 143 -13.56 -4.53 13.31
C ILE A 143 -12.71 -4.63 12.04
N PHE A 144 -12.23 -5.83 11.71
CA PHE A 144 -11.83 -6.11 10.35
C PHE A 144 -13.06 -5.74 9.54
N VAL A 145 -13.01 -4.62 8.88
CA VAL A 145 -13.99 -4.32 7.85
C VAL A 145 -13.87 -5.53 6.95
N SER A 146 -14.83 -6.44 7.07
CA SER A 146 -15.00 -7.52 6.13
C SER A 146 -14.98 -6.80 4.79
N ILE A 147 -13.96 -7.09 3.99
CA ILE A 147 -13.92 -6.54 2.63
C ILE A 147 -15.20 -7.08 2.03
N ALA A 148 -16.22 -6.23 2.04
CA ALA A 148 -17.53 -6.59 1.56
C ALA A 148 -17.32 -7.14 0.14
N ASP A 149 -17.86 -8.29 -0.14
CA ASP A 149 -17.82 -8.97 -1.43
C ASP A 149 -16.66 -9.95 -1.74
N PHE A 150 -15.83 -10.36 -0.76
CA PHE A 150 -14.83 -11.39 -1.07
C PHE A 150 -15.47 -12.72 -1.49
N ASP A 151 -16.59 -13.09 -0.89
CA ASP A 151 -17.37 -14.27 -1.27
C ASP A 151 -17.92 -14.15 -2.69
N LYS A 152 -18.36 -12.95 -3.08
CA LYS A 152 -18.81 -12.66 -4.44
C LYS A 152 -17.65 -12.75 -5.44
N LEU A 153 -16.46 -12.26 -5.07
CA LEU A 153 -15.25 -12.38 -5.87
C LEU A 153 -14.86 -13.82 -6.15
N THR A 154 -14.96 -14.69 -5.17
CA THR A 154 -14.63 -16.11 -5.32
C THR A 154 -15.54 -16.78 -6.34
N SER A 155 -16.78 -16.30 -6.50
CA SER A 155 -17.70 -16.78 -7.52
C SER A 155 -17.44 -16.22 -8.93
N LEU A 156 -16.73 -15.08 -9.05
CA LEU A 156 -16.46 -14.41 -10.33
C LEU A 156 -15.18 -14.90 -11.01
N THR A 157 -14.13 -15.16 -10.22
CA THR A 157 -12.85 -15.60 -10.75
C THR A 157 -12.08 -16.46 -9.75
N GLU A 158 -11.34 -17.44 -10.23
CA GLU A 158 -10.36 -18.20 -9.44
C GLU A 158 -8.97 -17.53 -9.44
N ASN A 159 -8.75 -16.58 -10.33
CA ASN A 159 -7.47 -15.90 -10.51
C ASN A 159 -7.24 -14.86 -9.41
N ASN A 160 -6.28 -15.10 -8.53
CA ASN A 160 -5.96 -14.20 -7.43
C ASN A 160 -5.50 -12.80 -7.90
N PHE A 161 -4.84 -12.70 -9.05
CA PHE A 161 -4.44 -11.42 -9.61
C PHE A 161 -5.66 -10.55 -9.94
N GLU A 162 -6.68 -11.14 -10.58
CA GLU A 162 -7.93 -10.46 -10.87
C GLU A 162 -8.72 -10.09 -9.61
N LYS A 163 -8.68 -10.95 -8.57
CA LYS A 163 -9.27 -10.62 -7.26
C LYS A 163 -8.66 -9.38 -6.64
N PHE A 164 -7.33 -9.24 -6.67
CA PHE A 164 -6.66 -8.06 -6.14
C PHE A 164 -6.97 -6.80 -6.96
N MET A 165 -7.00 -6.89 -8.29
CA MET A 165 -7.41 -5.78 -9.14
C MET A 165 -8.85 -5.31 -8.82
N TYR A 166 -9.76 -6.25 -8.66
CA TYR A 166 -11.14 -5.92 -8.30
C TYR A 166 -11.24 -5.26 -6.93
N LEU A 167 -10.53 -5.77 -5.92
CA LEU A 167 -10.51 -5.19 -4.58
C LEU A 167 -9.93 -3.77 -4.60
N ASP A 168 -8.87 -3.54 -5.35
CA ASP A 168 -8.33 -2.19 -5.51
C ASP A 168 -9.32 -1.27 -6.25
N THR A 169 -9.96 -1.75 -7.28
CA THR A 169 -10.94 -0.96 -8.06
C THR A 169 -12.15 -0.57 -7.20
N THR A 170 -12.59 -1.45 -6.30
CA THR A 170 -13.81 -1.23 -5.49
C THR A 170 -13.55 -0.57 -4.14
N ASN A 171 -12.32 -0.59 -3.63
CA ASN A 171 -11.98 -0.03 -2.32
C ASN A 171 -10.87 1.02 -2.43
N TYR A 172 -9.66 0.62 -2.83
CA TYR A 172 -8.49 1.51 -2.84
C TYR A 172 -8.65 2.68 -3.83
N LEU A 173 -9.14 2.41 -5.03
CA LEU A 173 -9.33 3.44 -6.05
C LEU A 173 -10.30 4.54 -5.59
N PRO A 174 -11.54 4.26 -5.15
CA PRO A 174 -12.46 5.31 -4.73
C PRO A 174 -12.04 6.00 -3.41
N GLU A 175 -11.57 5.23 -2.43
CA GLU A 175 -11.32 5.75 -1.08
C GLU A 175 -9.95 6.41 -0.91
N SER A 176 -8.99 6.13 -1.80
CA SER A 176 -7.64 6.67 -1.72
C SER A 176 -7.26 7.46 -2.96
N VAL A 177 -7.28 6.84 -4.13
CA VAL A 177 -6.75 7.46 -5.36
C VAL A 177 -7.65 8.57 -5.86
N LEU A 178 -8.97 8.31 -6.01
CA LEU A 178 -9.93 9.30 -6.50
C LEU A 178 -10.29 10.34 -5.45
N ALA A 179 -10.37 9.96 -4.17
CA ALA A 179 -10.60 10.91 -3.08
C ALA A 179 -9.54 12.02 -3.04
N LYS A 180 -8.31 11.71 -3.41
CA LYS A 180 -7.21 12.67 -3.51
C LYS A 180 -7.42 13.69 -4.64
N ALA A 181 -8.01 13.29 -5.74
CA ALA A 181 -8.21 14.14 -6.92
C ALA A 181 -9.53 14.92 -6.90
N ASP A 182 -10.48 14.51 -6.07
CA ASP A 182 -11.84 15.09 -5.97
C ASP A 182 -11.93 16.28 -4.98
N ARG A 183 -10.84 16.66 -4.33
CA ARG A 183 -10.79 17.71 -3.26
C ARG A 183 -10.27 19.07 -3.73
#